data_2f2cc6e35c777ec7adbb53584e546797
#
_entry.id   2f2cc6e35c777ec7adbb53584e546797
#
_cell.length_a   1.000
_cell.length_b   1.000
_cell.length_c   1.000
_cell.angle_alpha   90.00
_cell.angle_beta   90.00
_cell.angle_gamma   90.00
#
_symmetry.space_group_name_H-M   'P 1'
#
loop_
_entity.id
_entity.type
_entity.pdbx_description
1 polymer ?
#
loop_
_entity_poly.entity_id
_entity_poly.type
_entity_poly.pdbx_seq_one_letter_code
_entity_poly.pdbx_strand_id
1 'polypeptide(L)'
;LIIVSKPVHLNCAPSREHPHDSLIERVMYYLNHSTNKVQYVVPHIVTRLDRNTTGIVIFTKHGHLHHLMSTFEIDKRYICVCYGKTKEQSMIEAPIGRNKDSIITRCITPSGKHAKTEYKTLSSHHSASLCEVKLHTGRTHQIRVHFKHIGHPLIGDDLYDGFHPRIQTQSLQCYKVKFRHPIYNKEIEIILDYKNLEKIYQSVN
;
A
#
# COMPACT_ATOMS: atom_id res chain seq x y z
N LEU A 1 17.84 -4.34 8.06
CA LEU A 1 16.49 -4.19 7.52
C LEU A 1 15.63 -5.39 7.90
N ILE A 2 14.32 -5.17 8.05
CA ILE A 2 13.30 -6.20 8.21
C ILE A 2 12.23 -5.92 7.16
N ILE A 3 11.87 -6.94 6.42
CA ILE A 3 10.86 -6.86 5.37
C ILE A 3 9.75 -7.83 5.73
N VAL A 4 8.52 -7.34 5.80
CA VAL A 4 7.36 -8.07 6.30
C VAL A 4 6.24 -8.02 5.27
N SER A 5 5.55 -9.13 5.06
CA SER A 5 4.28 -9.18 4.36
C SER A 5 3.14 -8.86 5.34
N LYS A 6 2.53 -7.68 5.21
CA LYS A 6 1.44 -7.22 6.07
C LYS A 6 0.11 -7.84 5.63
N PRO A 7 -0.66 -8.47 6.52
CA PRO A 7 -2.02 -8.92 6.23
C PRO A 7 -3.02 -7.75 6.18
N VAL A 8 -4.28 -8.05 5.82
CA VAL A 8 -5.43 -7.14 6.00
C VAL A 8 -5.73 -6.87 7.47
N HIS A 9 -6.55 -5.87 7.75
CA HIS A 9 -7.06 -5.51 9.08
C HIS A 9 -5.99 -5.16 10.12
N LEU A 10 -4.78 -4.81 9.68
CA LEU A 10 -3.66 -4.47 10.55
C LEU A 10 -3.07 -3.10 10.19
N ASN A 11 -3.03 -2.18 11.15
CA ASN A 11 -2.34 -0.90 11.00
C ASN A 11 -0.82 -1.09 11.01
N CYS A 12 -0.07 -0.26 10.28
CA CYS A 12 1.40 -0.28 10.37
C CYS A 12 1.89 0.26 11.72
N ALA A 13 1.20 1.24 12.30
CA ALA A 13 1.49 1.83 13.62
C ALA A 13 0.19 1.97 14.42
N PRO A 14 0.26 2.11 15.75
CA PRO A 14 -0.89 2.41 16.58
C PRO A 14 -1.64 3.65 16.06
N SER A 15 -2.96 3.62 16.18
CA SER A 15 -3.83 4.74 15.84
C SER A 15 -4.80 5.01 16.96
N ARG A 16 -5.50 6.15 16.93
CA ARG A 16 -6.49 6.49 17.95
C ARG A 16 -7.61 5.45 18.07
N GLU A 17 -8.05 4.89 16.95
CA GLU A 17 -9.11 3.86 16.90
C GLU A 17 -8.59 2.45 17.18
N HIS A 18 -7.30 2.21 16.94
CA HIS A 18 -6.62 0.93 17.16
C HIS A 18 -5.29 1.20 17.87
N PRO A 19 -5.33 1.45 19.19
CA PRO A 19 -4.14 1.84 19.97
C PRO A 19 -3.15 0.70 20.21
N HIS A 20 -3.58 -0.53 20.00
CA HIS A 20 -2.80 -1.75 20.21
C HIS A 20 -2.87 -2.67 18.99
N ASP A 21 -1.95 -3.65 18.96
CA ASP A 21 -1.87 -4.70 17.94
C ASP A 21 -1.59 -4.16 16.53
N SER A 22 -0.62 -3.27 16.42
CA SER A 22 -0.11 -2.79 15.14
C SER A 22 1.07 -3.64 14.62
N LEU A 23 1.37 -3.53 13.33
CA LEU A 23 2.47 -4.26 12.72
C LEU A 23 3.83 -3.96 13.38
N ILE A 24 4.08 -2.69 13.76
CA ILE A 24 5.33 -2.32 14.43
C ILE A 24 5.46 -2.99 15.81
N GLU A 25 4.37 -3.14 16.56
CA GLU A 25 4.38 -3.82 17.86
C GLU A 25 4.64 -5.32 17.70
N ARG A 26 4.05 -5.96 16.69
CA ARG A 26 4.33 -7.36 16.35
C ARG A 26 5.79 -7.56 15.92
N VAL A 27 6.34 -6.67 15.11
CA VAL A 27 7.76 -6.70 14.72
C VAL A 27 8.66 -6.46 15.92
N MET A 28 8.32 -5.52 16.81
CA MET A 28 9.06 -5.26 18.05
C MET A 28 9.05 -6.49 18.97
N TYR A 29 7.89 -7.12 19.14
CA TYR A 29 7.77 -8.35 19.92
C TYR A 29 8.66 -9.46 19.34
N TYR A 30 8.57 -9.72 18.04
CA TYR A 30 9.39 -10.72 17.34
C TYR A 30 10.89 -10.48 17.56
N LEU A 31 11.36 -9.25 17.40
CA LEU A 31 12.78 -8.91 17.54
C LEU A 31 13.30 -9.12 18.95
N ASN A 32 12.50 -8.82 19.95
CA ASN A 32 12.92 -8.87 21.36
C ASN A 32 12.73 -10.25 22.00
N HIS A 33 11.95 -11.15 21.40
CA HIS A 33 11.70 -12.51 21.92
C HIS A 33 12.33 -13.63 21.09
N SER A 34 12.77 -13.36 19.85
CA SER A 34 13.34 -14.38 18.95
C SER A 34 14.86 -14.55 19.08
N THR A 35 15.51 -13.73 19.90
CA THR A 35 16.97 -13.79 20.12
C THR A 35 17.27 -13.84 21.62
N ASN A 36 18.14 -14.76 22.05
CA ASN A 36 18.65 -14.83 23.43
C ASN A 36 19.55 -13.64 23.82
N LYS A 37 19.52 -12.54 23.07
CA LYS A 37 20.34 -11.35 23.33
C LYS A 37 19.50 -10.28 24.05
N VAL A 38 20.02 -9.79 25.15
CA VAL A 38 19.44 -8.74 26.03
C VAL A 38 19.46 -7.35 25.40
N GLN A 39 19.47 -7.21 24.07
CA GLN A 39 19.47 -5.91 23.43
C GLN A 39 18.06 -5.57 22.95
N TYR A 40 17.39 -4.66 23.66
CA TYR A 40 16.08 -4.17 23.29
C TYR A 40 16.15 -3.39 21.97
N VAL A 41 15.37 -3.82 20.99
CA VAL A 41 15.31 -3.21 19.65
C VAL A 41 13.97 -2.54 19.44
N VAL A 42 13.99 -1.25 19.14
CA VAL A 42 12.81 -0.49 18.69
C VAL A 42 12.86 -0.35 17.18
N PRO A 43 11.97 -1.04 16.43
CA PRO A 43 11.96 -0.93 14.98
C PRO A 43 11.39 0.43 14.51
N HIS A 44 11.85 0.90 13.36
CA HIS A 44 11.37 2.13 12.73
C HIS A 44 10.73 1.80 11.37
N ILE A 45 9.54 2.34 11.11
CA ILE A 45 8.77 2.11 9.87
C ILE A 45 9.36 2.95 8.74
N VAL A 46 9.82 2.31 7.68
CA VAL A 46 10.32 2.98 6.46
C VAL A 46 9.17 3.20 5.47
N THR A 47 8.36 2.17 5.22
CA THR A 47 7.20 2.25 4.32
C THR A 47 5.92 1.90 5.04
N ARG A 48 4.80 2.50 4.63
CA ARG A 48 3.49 2.24 5.24
C ARG A 48 2.48 1.83 4.19
N LEU A 49 1.54 1.00 4.62
CA LEU A 49 0.34 0.62 3.89
C LEU A 49 -0.89 0.98 4.72
N ASP A 50 -2.02 1.19 4.06
CA ASP A 50 -3.31 1.37 4.73
C ASP A 50 -3.69 0.07 5.49
N ARG A 51 -4.61 0.18 6.46
CA ARG A 51 -5.04 -0.92 7.32
C ARG A 51 -5.42 -2.17 6.52
N ASN A 52 -6.19 -2.00 5.46
CA ASN A 52 -6.71 -3.09 4.63
C ASN A 52 -5.91 -3.34 3.33
N THR A 53 -4.83 -2.59 3.08
CA THR A 53 -3.88 -2.89 2.00
C THR A 53 -2.90 -3.94 2.47
N THR A 54 -2.72 -4.99 1.69
CA THR A 54 -1.74 -6.07 1.96
C THR A 54 -0.39 -5.78 1.32
N GLY A 55 0.62 -6.58 1.70
CA GLY A 55 1.90 -6.60 0.99
C GLY A 55 3.08 -6.08 1.79
N ILE A 56 4.11 -5.65 1.09
CA ILE A 56 5.45 -5.43 1.63
C ILE A 56 5.53 -4.13 2.44
N VAL A 57 5.98 -4.27 3.69
CA VAL A 57 6.36 -3.16 4.58
C VAL A 57 7.81 -3.34 5.02
N ILE A 58 8.58 -2.25 4.99
CA ILE A 58 10.01 -2.23 5.34
C ILE A 58 10.18 -1.54 6.69
N PHE A 59 10.99 -2.15 7.56
CA PHE A 59 11.43 -1.60 8.84
C PHE A 59 12.94 -1.58 8.94
N THR A 60 13.46 -0.69 9.76
CA THR A 60 14.85 -0.70 10.19
C THR A 60 14.93 -0.99 11.68
N LYS A 61 16.06 -1.60 12.12
CA LYS A 61 16.36 -1.87 13.54
C LYS A 61 16.96 -0.67 14.25
N HIS A 62 17.43 0.33 13.51
CA HIS A 62 18.19 1.47 14.04
C HIS A 62 17.72 2.77 13.39
N GLY A 63 17.59 3.84 14.18
CA GLY A 63 17.14 5.15 13.73
C GLY A 63 18.05 5.78 12.67
N HIS A 64 19.37 5.56 12.76
CA HIS A 64 20.32 6.03 11.74
C HIS A 64 20.01 5.44 10.35
N LEU A 65 19.77 4.13 10.28
CA LEU A 65 19.40 3.49 9.01
C LEU A 65 18.01 3.95 8.52
N HIS A 66 17.07 4.24 9.42
CA HIS A 66 15.78 4.83 9.06
C HIS A 66 15.97 6.20 8.39
N HIS A 67 16.81 7.06 8.97
CA HIS A 67 17.12 8.35 8.36
C HIS A 67 17.71 8.20 6.96
N LEU A 68 18.73 7.34 6.80
CA LEU A 68 19.30 7.05 5.48
C LEU A 68 18.22 6.54 4.49
N MET A 69 17.42 5.57 4.89
CA MET A 69 16.35 5.03 4.01
C MET A 69 15.31 6.09 3.60
N SER A 70 15.10 7.14 4.39
CA SER A 70 14.16 8.22 4.06
C SER A 70 14.65 9.12 2.92
N THR A 71 15.94 9.13 2.62
CA THR A 71 16.57 9.91 1.53
C THR A 71 16.72 9.10 0.23
N PHE A 72 16.51 7.78 0.27
CA PHE A 72 16.63 6.91 -0.89
C PHE A 72 15.27 6.65 -1.55
N GLU A 73 15.29 6.53 -2.86
CA GLU A 73 14.12 6.12 -3.61
C GLU A 73 13.83 4.64 -3.37
N ILE A 74 12.57 4.34 -3.08
CA ILE A 74 12.03 2.97 -2.99
C ILE A 74 10.96 2.83 -4.07
N ASP A 75 11.27 2.11 -5.15
CA ASP A 75 10.28 1.77 -6.18
C ASP A 75 9.30 0.75 -5.59
N LYS A 76 8.04 1.15 -5.50
CA LYS A 76 6.93 0.34 -5.00
C LYS A 76 5.94 0.09 -6.11
N ARG A 77 5.65 -1.19 -6.34
CA ARG A 77 4.64 -1.63 -7.29
C ARG A 77 3.49 -2.30 -6.56
N TYR A 78 2.31 -2.00 -7.02
CA TYR A 78 1.08 -2.54 -6.47
C TYR A 78 0.33 -3.32 -7.55
N ILE A 79 -0.45 -4.31 -7.12
CA ILE A 79 -1.52 -4.89 -7.93
C ILE A 79 -2.82 -4.45 -7.31
N CYS A 80 -3.77 -4.06 -8.17
CA CYS A 80 -5.15 -3.81 -7.75
C CYS A 80 -6.13 -4.43 -8.71
N VAL A 81 -7.34 -4.71 -8.20
CA VAL A 81 -8.51 -5.07 -9.00
C VAL A 81 -9.54 -3.96 -8.85
N CYS A 82 -9.99 -3.41 -9.97
CA CYS A 82 -10.96 -2.32 -10.01
C CYS A 82 -12.15 -2.64 -10.92
N TYR A 83 -13.27 -1.96 -10.73
CA TYR A 83 -14.45 -2.11 -11.55
C TYR A 83 -14.25 -1.56 -12.97
N GLY A 84 -14.85 -2.26 -13.92
CA GLY A 84 -14.92 -1.87 -15.33
C GLY A 84 -13.61 -2.08 -16.10
N LYS A 85 -13.68 -1.79 -17.40
CA LYS A 85 -12.55 -1.92 -18.32
C LYS A 85 -11.72 -0.64 -18.35
N THR A 86 -10.52 -0.68 -17.79
CA THR A 86 -9.55 0.44 -17.81
C THR A 86 -8.84 0.54 -19.17
N LYS A 87 -8.21 1.69 -19.44
CA LYS A 87 -7.25 1.85 -20.56
C LYS A 87 -6.07 0.90 -20.35
N GLU A 88 -5.39 0.53 -21.44
CA GLU A 88 -4.22 -0.36 -21.38
C GLU A 88 -3.13 0.18 -20.44
N GLN A 89 -2.85 1.47 -20.53
CA GLN A 89 -2.01 2.19 -19.57
C GLN A 89 -2.42 3.66 -19.49
N SER A 90 -2.19 4.28 -18.35
CA SER A 90 -2.44 5.71 -18.17
C SER A 90 -1.69 6.27 -16.97
N MET A 91 -1.61 7.61 -16.96
CA MET A 91 -1.11 8.39 -15.85
C MET A 91 -2.28 9.19 -15.26
N ILE A 92 -2.45 9.08 -13.93
CA ILE A 92 -3.43 9.87 -13.18
C ILE A 92 -2.64 10.94 -12.40
N GLU A 93 -2.87 12.19 -12.73
CA GLU A 93 -2.25 13.32 -12.06
C GLU A 93 -3.33 14.25 -11.54
N ALA A 94 -3.65 14.13 -10.24
CA ALA A 94 -4.72 14.87 -9.59
C ALA A 94 -4.39 15.12 -8.12
N PRO A 95 -4.50 16.36 -7.62
CA PRO A 95 -4.08 16.69 -6.25
C PRO A 95 -5.05 16.12 -5.21
N ILE A 96 -4.48 15.51 -4.14
CA ILE A 96 -5.23 14.83 -3.08
C ILE A 96 -5.20 15.65 -1.79
N GLY A 97 -6.38 15.94 -1.24
CA GLY A 97 -6.59 16.60 0.04
C GLY A 97 -7.43 15.78 1.01
N ARG A 98 -7.68 16.36 2.19
CA ARG A 98 -8.64 15.81 3.15
C ARG A 98 -10.06 16.08 2.64
N ASN A 99 -10.94 15.08 2.79
CA ASN A 99 -12.36 15.32 2.62
C ASN A 99 -12.87 16.18 3.79
N LYS A 100 -13.66 17.23 3.50
CA LYS A 100 -14.23 18.11 4.55
C LYS A 100 -15.29 17.37 5.37
N ASP A 101 -15.99 16.43 4.76
CA ASP A 101 -17.11 15.70 5.36
C ASP A 101 -16.67 14.39 6.04
N SER A 102 -15.35 14.10 6.09
CA SER A 102 -14.84 12.86 6.68
C SER A 102 -13.40 13.04 7.18
N ILE A 103 -13.17 12.66 8.42
CA ILE A 103 -11.83 12.64 9.02
C ILE A 103 -10.92 11.53 8.44
N ILE A 104 -11.52 10.50 7.84
CA ILE A 104 -10.82 9.29 7.33
C ILE A 104 -10.50 9.45 5.85
N THR A 105 -11.48 9.87 5.03
CA THR A 105 -11.35 9.84 3.58
C THR A 105 -10.51 10.98 3.01
N ARG A 106 -10.05 10.78 1.79
CA ARG A 106 -9.35 11.78 0.97
C ARG A 106 -10.17 12.02 -0.29
N CYS A 107 -9.97 13.16 -0.92
CA CYS A 107 -10.64 13.51 -2.18
C CYS A 107 -9.69 14.26 -3.11
N ILE A 108 -10.05 14.31 -4.38
CA ILE A 108 -9.41 15.22 -5.33
C ILE A 108 -9.90 16.64 -5.04
N THR A 109 -8.97 17.55 -4.84
CA THR A 109 -9.26 18.97 -4.58
C THR A 109 -8.10 19.85 -5.04
N PRO A 110 -8.37 21.04 -5.62
CA PRO A 110 -7.32 21.96 -6.06
C PRO A 110 -6.35 22.38 -4.94
N SER A 111 -6.82 22.43 -3.69
CA SER A 111 -6.00 22.73 -2.51
C SER A 111 -5.22 21.53 -1.99
N GLY A 112 -5.34 20.38 -2.63
CA GLY A 112 -4.65 19.13 -2.26
C GLY A 112 -3.16 19.16 -2.58
N LYS A 113 -2.45 18.17 -2.06
CA LYS A 113 -1.04 17.96 -2.40
C LYS A 113 -0.94 17.24 -3.74
N HIS A 114 -0.01 17.66 -4.58
CA HIS A 114 0.30 16.99 -5.85
C HIS A 114 0.43 15.48 -5.64
N ALA A 115 -0.24 14.73 -6.50
CA ALA A 115 -0.24 13.27 -6.50
C ALA A 115 -0.23 12.73 -7.93
N LYS A 116 0.61 11.71 -8.18
CA LYS A 116 0.83 11.14 -9.50
C LYS A 116 0.95 9.62 -9.40
N THR A 117 0.07 8.93 -10.14
CA THR A 117 -0.07 7.46 -10.18
C THR A 117 -0.04 6.99 -11.63
N GLU A 118 0.83 6.06 -11.93
CA GLU A 118 0.89 5.37 -13.22
C GLU A 118 0.30 3.98 -13.08
N TYR A 119 -0.47 3.52 -14.06
CA TYR A 119 -0.93 2.14 -14.08
C TYR A 119 -0.84 1.51 -15.48
N LYS A 120 -0.69 0.20 -15.48
CA LYS A 120 -0.77 -0.66 -16.66
C LYS A 120 -1.77 -1.79 -16.38
N THR A 121 -2.73 -1.97 -17.30
CA THR A 121 -3.69 -3.06 -17.24
C THR A 121 -3.02 -4.37 -17.66
N LEU A 122 -3.02 -5.35 -16.78
CA LEU A 122 -2.48 -6.68 -17.02
C LEU A 122 -3.52 -7.58 -17.71
N SER A 123 -4.77 -7.44 -17.28
CA SER A 123 -5.91 -8.16 -17.85
C SER A 123 -7.19 -7.37 -17.60
N SER A 124 -8.18 -7.46 -18.49
CA SER A 124 -9.47 -6.79 -18.31
C SER A 124 -10.58 -7.55 -19.00
N HIS A 125 -11.78 -7.49 -18.41
CA HIS A 125 -13.05 -7.87 -19.01
C HIS A 125 -14.10 -6.78 -18.74
N HIS A 126 -15.36 -6.99 -19.13
CA HIS A 126 -16.38 -5.94 -19.04
C HIS A 126 -16.56 -5.40 -17.60
N SER A 127 -16.54 -6.27 -16.60
CA SER A 127 -16.87 -5.93 -15.20
C SER A 127 -15.67 -5.50 -14.37
N ALA A 128 -14.43 -5.89 -14.74
CA ALA A 128 -13.24 -5.64 -13.93
C ALA A 128 -11.93 -5.53 -14.74
N SER A 129 -10.94 -4.89 -14.12
CA SER A 129 -9.55 -4.86 -14.60
C SER A 129 -8.59 -5.21 -13.48
N LEU A 130 -7.57 -5.99 -13.81
CA LEU A 130 -6.39 -6.28 -12.99
C LEU A 130 -5.26 -5.35 -13.46
N CYS A 131 -4.78 -4.47 -12.57
CA CYS A 131 -3.81 -3.45 -12.93
C CYS A 131 -2.55 -3.52 -12.06
N GLU A 132 -1.39 -3.36 -12.70
CA GLU A 132 -0.15 -3.00 -12.02
C GLU A 132 -0.10 -1.48 -11.87
N VAL A 133 0.29 -1.01 -10.67
CA VAL A 133 0.31 0.42 -10.34
C VAL A 133 1.68 0.82 -9.80
N LYS A 134 2.23 1.92 -10.33
CA LYS A 134 3.43 2.60 -9.84
C LYS A 134 3.05 3.94 -9.21
N LEU A 135 3.57 4.19 -8.01
CA LEU A 135 3.40 5.47 -7.32
C LEU A 135 4.63 6.37 -7.56
N HIS A 136 4.42 7.54 -8.16
CA HIS A 136 5.43 8.60 -8.25
C HIS A 136 5.39 9.53 -7.03
N THR A 137 4.30 9.50 -6.28
CA THR A 137 4.11 10.19 -4.99
C THR A 137 3.43 9.25 -4.00
N GLY A 138 3.49 9.53 -2.69
CA GLY A 138 2.95 8.67 -1.64
C GLY A 138 1.93 9.38 -0.75
N ARG A 139 0.75 9.77 -1.28
CA ARG A 139 -0.32 10.38 -0.47
C ARG A 139 -1.19 9.29 0.15
N THR A 140 -1.78 9.62 1.29
CA THR A 140 -2.74 8.72 1.97
C THR A 140 -3.87 8.34 1.01
N HIS A 141 -4.19 7.05 0.91
CA HIS A 141 -5.23 6.48 0.04
C HIS A 141 -5.05 6.78 -1.46
N GLN A 142 -3.85 7.14 -1.91
CA GLN A 142 -3.64 7.70 -3.25
C GLN A 142 -4.19 6.83 -4.38
N ILE A 143 -3.86 5.55 -4.43
CA ILE A 143 -4.35 4.62 -5.48
C ILE A 143 -5.89 4.57 -5.44
N ARG A 144 -6.48 4.42 -4.26
CA ARG A 144 -7.92 4.30 -4.03
C ARG A 144 -8.67 5.53 -4.54
N VAL A 145 -8.21 6.74 -4.16
CA VAL A 145 -8.78 8.02 -4.60
C VAL A 145 -8.62 8.23 -6.10
N HIS A 146 -7.45 7.94 -6.65
CA HIS A 146 -7.17 8.11 -8.07
C HIS A 146 -8.02 7.18 -8.94
N PHE A 147 -8.15 5.89 -8.56
CA PHE A 147 -8.97 4.96 -9.30
C PHE A 147 -10.47 5.31 -9.21
N LYS A 148 -10.97 5.73 -8.04
CA LYS A 148 -12.32 6.31 -7.92
C LYS A 148 -12.48 7.52 -8.86
N HIS A 149 -11.52 8.44 -8.87
CA HIS A 149 -11.57 9.67 -9.68
C HIS A 149 -11.70 9.39 -11.18
N ILE A 150 -11.07 8.34 -11.69
CA ILE A 150 -11.19 7.96 -13.10
C ILE A 150 -12.39 7.03 -13.40
N GLY A 151 -13.29 6.82 -12.43
CA GLY A 151 -14.50 6.01 -12.58
C GLY A 151 -14.27 4.50 -12.46
N HIS A 152 -13.14 4.07 -11.94
CA HIS A 152 -12.78 2.66 -11.76
C HIS A 152 -12.43 2.36 -10.29
N PRO A 153 -13.36 2.47 -9.32
CA PRO A 153 -13.08 2.23 -7.91
C PRO A 153 -12.56 0.81 -7.68
N LEU A 154 -11.69 0.64 -6.67
CA LEU A 154 -11.14 -0.67 -6.33
C LEU A 154 -12.23 -1.56 -5.74
N ILE A 155 -12.30 -2.81 -6.18
CA ILE A 155 -13.29 -3.77 -5.70
C ILE A 155 -13.07 -4.05 -4.20
N GLY A 156 -14.14 -4.00 -3.41
CA GLY A 156 -14.12 -4.15 -1.96
C GLY A 156 -13.73 -2.88 -1.18
N ASP A 157 -13.57 -1.74 -1.88
CA ASP A 157 -13.26 -0.46 -1.22
C ASP A 157 -14.54 0.34 -0.93
N ASP A 158 -15.18 0.05 0.19
CA ASP A 158 -16.41 0.69 0.66
C ASP A 158 -16.29 2.20 0.89
N LEU A 159 -15.09 2.69 1.24
CA LEU A 159 -14.84 4.12 1.45
C LEU A 159 -14.78 4.93 0.14
N TYR A 160 -14.61 4.26 -0.99
CA TYR A 160 -14.38 4.90 -2.30
C TYR A 160 -15.25 4.33 -3.42
N ASP A 161 -16.50 3.98 -3.10
CA ASP A 161 -17.53 3.49 -4.04
C ASP A 161 -17.22 2.12 -4.67
N GLY A 162 -16.33 1.38 -4.07
CA GLY A 162 -15.93 0.05 -4.53
C GLY A 162 -16.62 -1.10 -3.78
N PHE A 163 -17.77 -0.86 -3.15
CA PHE A 163 -18.49 -1.88 -2.40
C PHE A 163 -18.71 -3.16 -3.23
N HIS A 164 -18.48 -4.31 -2.59
CA HIS A 164 -18.78 -5.61 -3.17
C HIS A 164 -19.31 -6.56 -2.08
N PRO A 165 -20.41 -7.30 -2.29
CA PRO A 165 -21.08 -8.06 -1.23
C PRO A 165 -20.23 -9.16 -0.59
N ARG A 166 -19.27 -9.72 -1.32
CA ARG A 166 -18.40 -10.82 -0.85
C ARG A 166 -16.94 -10.41 -0.61
N ILE A 167 -16.52 -9.21 -1.02
CA ILE A 167 -15.15 -8.72 -0.88
C ILE A 167 -15.20 -7.46 -0.02
N GLN A 168 -14.76 -7.57 1.24
CA GLN A 168 -14.96 -6.55 2.27
C GLN A 168 -13.76 -5.61 2.47
N THR A 169 -12.70 -5.77 1.67
CA THR A 169 -11.51 -4.92 1.74
C THR A 169 -11.01 -4.58 0.35
N GLN A 170 -10.47 -3.38 0.19
CA GLN A 170 -9.93 -2.95 -1.09
C GLN A 170 -8.97 -3.98 -1.68
N SER A 171 -9.22 -4.39 -2.92
CA SER A 171 -8.38 -5.33 -3.67
C SER A 171 -7.08 -4.65 -4.10
N LEU A 172 -6.15 -4.49 -3.15
CA LEU A 172 -4.91 -3.74 -3.31
C LEU A 172 -3.76 -4.40 -2.53
N GLN A 173 -2.65 -4.64 -3.20
CA GLN A 173 -1.45 -5.25 -2.61
C GLN A 173 -0.17 -4.56 -3.09
N CYS A 174 0.69 -4.17 -2.16
CA CYS A 174 2.08 -3.83 -2.47
C CYS A 174 2.86 -5.12 -2.71
N TYR A 175 2.95 -5.56 -3.97
CA TYR A 175 3.51 -6.87 -4.29
C TYR A 175 5.00 -6.84 -4.56
N LYS A 176 5.55 -5.67 -4.91
CA LYS A 176 6.97 -5.54 -5.25
C LYS A 176 7.55 -4.27 -4.66
N VAL A 177 8.76 -4.40 -4.10
CA VAL A 177 9.61 -3.27 -3.72
C VAL A 177 11.02 -3.49 -4.26
N LYS A 178 11.63 -2.41 -4.74
CA LYS A 178 13.00 -2.41 -5.23
C LYS A 178 13.70 -1.15 -4.73
N PHE A 179 14.89 -1.30 -4.15
CA PHE A 179 15.69 -0.19 -3.64
C PHE A 179 17.15 -0.58 -3.53
N ARG A 180 18.03 0.40 -3.40
CA ARG A 180 19.45 0.20 -3.12
C ARG A 180 19.71 0.31 -1.61
N HIS A 181 20.37 -0.69 -1.03
CA HIS A 181 20.69 -0.66 0.39
C HIS A 181 21.69 0.47 0.70
N PRO A 182 21.37 1.43 1.60
CA PRO A 182 22.14 2.66 1.75
C PRO A 182 23.57 2.47 2.27
N ILE A 183 23.85 1.36 2.98
CA ILE A 183 25.19 1.07 3.52
C ILE A 183 25.96 0.14 2.57
N TYR A 184 25.34 -0.95 2.14
CA TYR A 184 26.04 -1.99 1.34
C TYR A 184 26.03 -1.70 -0.15
N ASN A 185 25.30 -0.68 -0.61
CA ASN A 185 25.15 -0.29 -2.01
C ASN A 185 24.66 -1.44 -2.93
N LYS A 186 24.01 -2.44 -2.36
CA LYS A 186 23.44 -3.58 -3.08
C LYS A 186 21.99 -3.31 -3.45
N GLU A 187 21.61 -3.71 -4.64
CA GLU A 187 20.20 -3.69 -5.05
C GLU A 187 19.45 -4.81 -4.33
N ILE A 188 18.29 -4.46 -3.78
CA ILE A 188 17.36 -5.39 -3.12
C ILE A 188 16.03 -5.31 -3.86
N GLU A 189 15.55 -6.44 -4.31
CA GLU A 189 14.24 -6.60 -4.92
C GLU A 189 13.49 -7.71 -4.21
N ILE A 190 12.27 -7.41 -3.76
CA ILE A 190 11.37 -8.39 -3.11
C ILE A 190 10.06 -8.41 -3.89
N ILE A 191 9.60 -9.60 -4.23
CA ILE A 191 8.37 -9.82 -4.98
C ILE A 191 7.52 -10.84 -4.21
N LEU A 192 6.25 -10.52 -3.99
CA LEU A 192 5.22 -11.42 -3.47
C LEU A 192 4.32 -11.87 -4.62
N ASP A 193 3.75 -13.06 -4.52
CA ASP A 193 2.65 -13.45 -5.40
C ASP A 193 1.38 -12.64 -5.10
N TYR A 194 0.49 -12.56 -6.08
CA TYR A 194 -0.79 -11.86 -5.95
C TYR A 194 -1.98 -12.74 -6.39
N LYS A 195 -1.85 -14.05 -6.22
CA LYS A 195 -2.86 -15.06 -6.58
C LYS A 195 -4.24 -14.76 -6.00
N ASN A 196 -4.29 -14.17 -4.79
CA ASN A 196 -5.58 -13.79 -4.20
C ASN A 196 -6.29 -12.70 -5.01
N LEU A 197 -5.56 -11.72 -5.54
CA LEU A 197 -6.13 -10.68 -6.40
C LEU A 197 -6.53 -11.21 -7.77
N GLU A 198 -5.78 -12.16 -8.32
CA GLU A 198 -6.16 -12.88 -9.55
C GLU A 198 -7.47 -13.64 -9.37
N LYS A 199 -7.65 -14.34 -8.23
CA LYS A 199 -8.92 -15.02 -7.90
C LYS A 199 -10.09 -14.02 -7.76
N ILE A 200 -9.86 -12.88 -7.11
CA ILE A 200 -10.86 -11.80 -7.03
C ILE A 200 -11.24 -11.33 -8.44
N TYR A 201 -10.26 -11.02 -9.27
CA TYR A 201 -10.48 -10.59 -10.65
C TYR A 201 -11.31 -11.61 -11.44
N GLN A 202 -11.00 -12.90 -11.33
CA GLN A 202 -11.74 -13.98 -12.00
C GLN A 202 -13.17 -14.18 -11.44
N SER A 203 -13.42 -13.83 -10.18
CA SER A 203 -14.73 -14.03 -9.52
C SER A 203 -15.73 -12.91 -9.76
N VAL A 204 -15.32 -11.79 -10.33
CA VAL A 204 -16.14 -10.60 -10.61
C VAL A 204 -16.53 -10.61 -12.10
N ASN A 205 -17.38 -11.54 -12.49
CA ASN A 205 -17.98 -11.62 -13.83
C ASN A 205 -19.42 -11.11 -13.81
#